data_c557c91dcfed70e4586d4b2ecbd9df00
#
_entry.id   c557c91dcfed70e4586d4b2ecbd9df00
#
_cell.length_a   1.000
_cell.length_b   1.000
_cell.length_c   1.000
_cell.angle_alpha   90.00
_cell.angle_beta   90.00
_cell.angle_gamma   90.00
#
_symmetry.space_group_name_H-M   'P 1'
#
loop_
_entity.id
_entity.type
_entity.pdbx_description
1 polymer ?
#
loop_
_entity_poly.entity_id
_entity_poly.type
_entity_poly.pdbx_seq_one_letter_code
_entity_poly.pdbx_strand_id
1 'polypeptide(L)'
;MSVKVMISDDHVLIREGIKQLLEFDGDIEIIAEANDGLECLSVLRHVLPDVLFLDINMPHKNGIEVLQQIRNENIPVKVLILTVHNEIDYLVRAVEIGVDGYLLKNSGSAELKKAIYSVINGESYIQPDLIPELNARLVTRNDNREKIDALTRRELEVLILVASGMFNKEIAEEMKISERTVKNHISSIFKKIDVADRTQAAVFAIKNNLVEI
;
A
#
# COMPACT_ATOMS: atom_id res chain seq x y z
N MET A 1 -32.80 7.15 5.04
CA MET A 1 -32.04 7.42 3.80
C MET A 1 -31.14 6.22 3.58
N SER A 2 -31.09 5.66 2.38
CA SER A 2 -30.17 4.59 2.00
C SER A 2 -28.74 5.13 1.89
N VAL A 3 -27.77 4.29 2.24
CA VAL A 3 -26.34 4.59 2.04
C VAL A 3 -26.02 4.43 0.57
N LYS A 4 -25.43 5.42 -0.04
CA LYS A 4 -25.07 5.42 -1.46
C LYS A 4 -23.66 4.84 -1.65
N VAL A 5 -23.57 3.75 -2.39
CA VAL A 5 -22.33 3.03 -2.61
C VAL A 5 -21.99 3.00 -4.09
N MET A 6 -20.72 3.14 -4.39
CA MET A 6 -20.11 2.87 -5.70
C MET A 6 -19.21 1.65 -5.61
N ILE A 7 -19.16 0.82 -6.66
CA ILE A 7 -18.27 -0.34 -6.74
C ILE A 7 -17.35 -0.15 -7.95
N SER A 8 -16.04 -0.28 -7.73
CA SER A 8 -15.02 -0.29 -8.79
C SER A 8 -14.21 -1.58 -8.72
N ASP A 9 -14.40 -2.45 -9.71
CA ASP A 9 -13.79 -3.78 -9.82
C ASP A 9 -13.84 -4.20 -11.29
N ASP A 10 -12.81 -4.81 -11.84
CA ASP A 10 -12.78 -5.25 -13.24
C ASP A 10 -13.55 -6.58 -13.47
N HIS A 11 -13.95 -7.27 -12.38
CA HIS A 11 -14.70 -8.53 -12.44
C HIS A 11 -16.21 -8.30 -12.31
N VAL A 12 -16.94 -8.42 -13.44
CA VAL A 12 -18.40 -8.21 -13.51
C VAL A 12 -19.17 -9.05 -12.47
N LEU A 13 -18.84 -10.36 -12.35
CA LEU A 13 -19.52 -11.25 -11.42
C LEU A 13 -19.35 -10.86 -9.95
N ILE A 14 -18.20 -10.28 -9.60
CA ILE A 14 -17.94 -9.79 -8.24
C ILE A 14 -18.81 -8.56 -7.98
N ARG A 15 -18.86 -7.61 -8.91
CA ARG A 15 -19.71 -6.42 -8.76
C ARG A 15 -21.18 -6.80 -8.60
N GLU A 16 -21.69 -7.68 -9.48
CA GLU A 16 -23.09 -8.17 -9.39
C GLU A 16 -23.36 -8.89 -8.06
N GLY A 17 -22.42 -9.73 -7.61
CA GLY A 17 -22.55 -10.44 -6.33
C GLY A 17 -22.59 -9.49 -5.14
N ILE A 18 -21.68 -8.52 -5.07
CA ILE A 18 -21.66 -7.52 -4.00
C ILE A 18 -22.92 -6.67 -4.02
N LYS A 19 -23.38 -6.25 -5.19
CA LYS A 19 -24.62 -5.49 -5.35
C LYS A 19 -25.82 -6.24 -4.78
N GLN A 20 -26.02 -7.50 -5.17
CA GLN A 20 -27.11 -8.33 -4.64
C GLN A 20 -27.04 -8.49 -3.12
N LEU A 21 -25.82 -8.69 -2.58
CA LEU A 21 -25.63 -8.87 -1.13
C LEU A 21 -25.91 -7.60 -0.34
N LEU A 22 -25.57 -6.44 -0.87
CA LEU A 22 -25.69 -5.16 -0.17
C LEU A 22 -27.12 -4.58 -0.27
N GLU A 23 -27.76 -4.69 -1.44
CA GLU A 23 -29.10 -4.16 -1.67
C GLU A 23 -30.24 -5.01 -1.09
N PHE A 24 -29.93 -6.23 -0.62
CA PHE A 24 -30.94 -7.20 -0.15
C PHE A 24 -31.87 -6.65 0.93
N ASP A 25 -31.36 -5.89 1.89
CA ASP A 25 -32.14 -5.34 3.00
C ASP A 25 -32.71 -3.94 2.71
N GLY A 26 -32.38 -3.34 1.56
CA GLY A 26 -32.89 -2.04 1.11
C GLY A 26 -32.32 -0.81 1.85
N ASP A 27 -31.32 -1.01 2.70
CA ASP A 27 -30.65 0.04 3.48
C ASP A 27 -29.42 0.64 2.76
N ILE A 28 -28.94 -0.04 1.72
CA ILE A 28 -27.82 0.36 0.88
C ILE A 28 -28.26 0.39 -0.59
N GLU A 29 -27.79 1.35 -1.36
CA GLU A 29 -28.08 1.54 -2.78
C GLU A 29 -26.81 1.66 -3.58
N ILE A 30 -26.62 0.82 -4.59
CA ILE A 30 -25.48 0.93 -5.52
C ILE A 30 -25.86 1.94 -6.61
N ILE A 31 -25.28 3.13 -6.50
CA ILE A 31 -25.61 4.27 -7.39
C ILE A 31 -24.70 4.36 -8.62
N ALA A 32 -23.56 3.68 -8.61
CA ALA A 32 -22.61 3.66 -9.73
C ALA A 32 -21.70 2.44 -9.67
N GLU A 33 -21.20 2.07 -10.84
CA GLU A 33 -20.18 1.01 -11.02
C GLU A 33 -19.09 1.52 -11.96
N ALA A 34 -17.86 0.99 -11.81
CA ALA A 34 -16.74 1.20 -12.72
C ALA A 34 -15.96 -0.09 -12.91
N ASN A 35 -15.38 -0.30 -14.09
CA ASN A 35 -14.64 -1.51 -14.46
C ASN A 35 -13.12 -1.31 -14.46
N ASP A 36 -12.65 -0.07 -14.26
CA ASP A 36 -11.24 0.26 -14.12
C ASP A 36 -11.02 1.56 -13.32
N GLY A 37 -9.77 1.85 -13.00
CA GLY A 37 -9.43 3.00 -12.16
C GLY A 37 -9.63 4.36 -12.83
N LEU A 38 -9.53 4.45 -14.16
CA LEU A 38 -9.78 5.70 -14.89
C LEU A 38 -11.28 6.02 -14.95
N GLU A 39 -12.09 4.99 -15.24
CA GLU A 39 -13.55 5.10 -15.20
C GLU A 39 -14.01 5.46 -13.77
N CYS A 40 -13.46 4.81 -12.75
CA CYS A 40 -13.75 5.11 -11.35
C CYS A 40 -13.59 6.60 -11.05
N LEU A 41 -12.45 7.18 -11.36
CA LEU A 41 -12.18 8.61 -11.14
C LEU A 41 -13.07 9.52 -11.98
N SER A 42 -13.39 9.10 -13.21
CA SER A 42 -14.32 9.85 -14.08
C SER A 42 -15.72 9.91 -13.49
N VAL A 43 -16.24 8.77 -13.00
CA VAL A 43 -17.56 8.67 -12.38
C VAL A 43 -17.62 9.48 -11.09
N LEU A 44 -16.60 9.41 -10.22
CA LEU A 44 -16.54 10.15 -8.96
C LEU A 44 -16.60 11.69 -9.12
N ARG A 45 -16.27 12.22 -10.30
CA ARG A 45 -16.40 13.66 -10.59
C ARG A 45 -17.85 14.12 -10.80
N HIS A 46 -18.74 13.18 -11.10
CA HIS A 46 -20.15 13.47 -11.42
C HIS A 46 -21.12 12.87 -10.41
N VAL A 47 -20.69 11.79 -9.73
CA VAL A 47 -21.49 11.07 -8.73
C VAL A 47 -20.71 11.08 -7.42
N LEU A 48 -21.36 11.48 -6.34
CA LEU A 48 -20.77 11.50 -4.99
C LEU A 48 -21.41 10.40 -4.14
N PRO A 49 -20.82 9.19 -4.12
CA PRO A 49 -21.24 8.14 -3.20
C PRO A 49 -20.76 8.46 -1.78
N ASP A 50 -21.45 7.90 -0.79
CA ASP A 50 -20.99 7.93 0.61
C ASP A 50 -19.76 7.01 0.79
N VAL A 51 -19.79 5.85 0.11
CA VAL A 51 -18.74 4.82 0.19
C VAL A 51 -18.37 4.32 -1.20
N LEU A 52 -17.09 4.17 -1.47
CA LEU A 52 -16.52 3.51 -2.64
C LEU A 52 -15.92 2.16 -2.22
N PHE A 53 -16.43 1.06 -2.75
CA PHE A 53 -15.70 -0.21 -2.79
C PHE A 53 -14.71 -0.19 -3.96
N LEU A 54 -13.44 -0.43 -3.68
CA LEU A 54 -12.35 -0.26 -4.63
C LEU A 54 -11.47 -1.52 -4.66
N ASP A 55 -11.47 -2.19 -5.81
CA ASP A 55 -10.48 -3.25 -6.04
C ASP A 55 -9.08 -2.68 -6.27
N ILE A 56 -8.05 -3.45 -5.88
CA ILE A 56 -6.66 -3.08 -6.12
C ILE A 56 -6.25 -3.39 -7.55
N ASN A 57 -6.58 -4.59 -8.03
CA ASN A 57 -6.06 -5.11 -9.28
C ASN A 57 -6.97 -4.77 -10.47
N MET A 58 -6.96 -3.52 -10.88
CA MET A 58 -7.70 -3.05 -12.04
C MET A 58 -6.77 -2.62 -13.17
N PRO A 59 -7.20 -2.76 -14.44
CA PRO A 59 -6.44 -2.26 -15.58
C PRO A 59 -6.35 -0.73 -15.60
N HIS A 60 -5.42 -0.21 -16.39
CA HIS A 60 -5.13 1.22 -16.62
C HIS A 60 -4.65 1.98 -15.40
N LYS A 61 -5.34 1.89 -14.28
CA LYS A 61 -4.97 2.50 -13.01
C LYS A 61 -5.40 1.59 -11.87
N ASN A 62 -4.44 1.16 -11.03
CA ASN A 62 -4.72 0.28 -9.91
C ASN A 62 -5.41 1.02 -8.74
N GLY A 63 -6.04 0.27 -7.83
CA GLY A 63 -6.82 0.85 -6.73
C GLY A 63 -6.00 1.69 -5.75
N ILE A 64 -4.71 1.40 -5.57
CA ILE A 64 -3.83 2.21 -4.72
C ILE A 64 -3.58 3.59 -5.36
N GLU A 65 -3.37 3.63 -6.68
CA GLU A 65 -3.22 4.90 -7.41
C GLU A 65 -4.52 5.71 -7.43
N VAL A 66 -5.67 5.03 -7.53
CA VAL A 66 -6.99 5.66 -7.43
C VAL A 66 -7.19 6.26 -6.03
N LEU A 67 -6.91 5.51 -4.96
CA LEU A 67 -6.97 5.99 -3.58
C LEU A 67 -6.08 7.22 -3.37
N GLN A 68 -4.84 7.17 -3.85
CA GLN A 68 -3.91 8.30 -3.77
C GLN A 68 -4.47 9.55 -4.45
N GLN A 69 -5.06 9.39 -5.62
CA GLN A 69 -5.66 10.51 -6.37
C GLN A 69 -6.90 11.06 -5.66
N ILE A 70 -7.78 10.22 -5.14
CA ILE A 70 -8.93 10.62 -4.33
C ILE A 70 -8.49 11.50 -3.16
N ARG A 71 -7.44 11.11 -2.44
CA ARG A 71 -6.91 11.89 -1.30
C ARG A 71 -6.25 13.19 -1.73
N ASN A 72 -5.47 13.17 -2.82
CA ASN A 72 -4.82 14.38 -3.37
C ASN A 72 -5.84 15.41 -3.87
N GLU A 73 -6.93 14.96 -4.49
CA GLU A 73 -8.01 15.83 -5.00
C GLU A 73 -9.04 16.18 -3.90
N ASN A 74 -8.88 15.67 -2.67
CA ASN A 74 -9.80 15.84 -1.55
C ASN A 74 -11.25 15.47 -1.89
N ILE A 75 -11.46 14.38 -2.66
CA ILE A 75 -12.79 13.89 -2.98
C ILE A 75 -13.44 13.34 -1.69
N PRO A 76 -14.62 13.84 -1.28
CA PRO A 76 -15.22 13.52 0.01
C PRO A 76 -15.96 12.17 -0.02
N VAL A 77 -15.24 11.08 -0.30
CA VAL A 77 -15.76 9.71 -0.34
C VAL A 77 -15.01 8.82 0.66
N LYS A 78 -15.74 7.95 1.34
CA LYS A 78 -15.16 6.89 2.17
C LYS A 78 -14.71 5.74 1.27
N VAL A 79 -13.45 5.32 1.38
CA VAL A 79 -12.88 4.28 0.52
C VAL A 79 -12.67 3.00 1.32
N LEU A 80 -13.36 1.93 0.89
CA LEU A 80 -13.20 0.56 1.36
C LEU A 80 -12.48 -0.25 0.28
N ILE A 81 -11.25 -0.65 0.50
CA ILE A 81 -10.55 -1.55 -0.42
C ILE A 81 -11.10 -2.97 -0.26
N LEU A 82 -11.38 -3.61 -1.41
CA LEU A 82 -11.71 -5.03 -1.52
C LEU A 82 -10.67 -5.73 -2.37
N THR A 83 -10.03 -6.78 -1.85
CA THR A 83 -9.00 -7.53 -2.58
C THR A 83 -9.13 -9.05 -2.38
N VAL A 84 -8.66 -9.82 -3.36
CA VAL A 84 -8.55 -11.28 -3.23
C VAL A 84 -7.27 -11.72 -2.51
N HIS A 85 -6.27 -10.84 -2.40
CA HIS A 85 -4.93 -11.19 -1.92
C HIS A 85 -4.63 -10.60 -0.54
N ASN A 86 -4.02 -11.44 0.32
CA ASN A 86 -3.42 -11.03 1.60
C ASN A 86 -2.05 -10.35 1.37
N GLU A 87 -1.89 -9.55 0.30
CA GLU A 87 -0.63 -8.84 0.09
C GLU A 87 -0.54 -7.68 1.07
N ILE A 88 0.08 -7.96 2.20
CA ILE A 88 0.23 -7.02 3.32
C ILE A 88 0.85 -5.68 2.90
N ASP A 89 1.70 -5.68 1.87
CA ASP A 89 2.34 -4.46 1.38
C ASP A 89 1.31 -3.47 0.77
N TYR A 90 0.25 -3.97 0.13
CA TYR A 90 -0.87 -3.12 -0.32
C TYR A 90 -1.68 -2.57 0.85
N LEU A 91 -1.93 -3.39 1.89
CA LEU A 91 -2.63 -2.92 3.09
C LEU A 91 -1.82 -1.82 3.79
N VAL A 92 -0.52 -2.03 4.01
CA VAL A 92 0.36 -1.00 4.62
C VAL A 92 0.31 0.29 3.81
N ARG A 93 0.43 0.19 2.49
CA ARG A 93 0.40 1.37 1.62
C ARG A 93 -0.96 2.06 1.62
N ALA A 94 -2.05 1.32 1.61
CA ALA A 94 -3.41 1.86 1.71
C ALA A 94 -3.62 2.63 3.02
N VAL A 95 -3.15 2.08 4.15
CA VAL A 95 -3.20 2.72 5.47
C VAL A 95 -2.39 4.02 5.48
N GLU A 96 -1.20 4.05 4.89
CA GLU A 96 -0.36 5.26 4.80
C GLU A 96 -1.00 6.37 3.96
N ILE A 97 -1.71 6.02 2.89
CA ILE A 97 -2.44 6.97 2.05
C ILE A 97 -3.70 7.48 2.77
N GLY A 98 -4.21 6.74 3.76
CA GLY A 98 -5.41 7.10 4.51
C GLY A 98 -6.67 6.45 3.95
N VAL A 99 -6.65 5.13 3.75
CA VAL A 99 -7.84 4.35 3.45
C VAL A 99 -8.80 4.35 4.65
N ASP A 100 -10.11 4.36 4.41
CA ASP A 100 -11.10 4.27 5.49
C ASP A 100 -11.33 2.81 5.92
N GLY A 101 -11.19 1.83 5.01
CA GLY A 101 -11.21 0.43 5.40
C GLY A 101 -10.64 -0.54 4.36
N TYR A 102 -10.43 -1.79 4.80
CA TYR A 102 -9.77 -2.82 4.00
C TYR A 102 -10.35 -4.19 4.34
N LEU A 103 -10.83 -4.91 3.32
CA LEU A 103 -11.45 -6.21 3.41
C LEU A 103 -10.98 -7.14 2.30
N LEU A 104 -11.17 -8.44 2.52
CA LEU A 104 -11.00 -9.46 1.48
C LEU A 104 -12.30 -9.66 0.70
N LYS A 105 -12.22 -9.96 -0.59
CA LYS A 105 -13.38 -10.22 -1.47
C LYS A 105 -14.19 -11.47 -1.08
N ASN A 106 -13.67 -12.32 -0.20
CA ASN A 106 -14.37 -13.47 0.36
C ASN A 106 -15.17 -13.14 1.63
N SER A 107 -15.22 -11.88 2.06
CA SER A 107 -16.02 -11.43 3.20
C SER A 107 -17.51 -11.59 2.94
N GLY A 108 -18.25 -12.04 3.95
CA GLY A 108 -19.70 -12.17 3.87
C GLY A 108 -20.44 -10.82 3.92
N SER A 109 -21.73 -10.82 3.55
CA SER A 109 -22.57 -9.61 3.51
C SER A 109 -22.60 -8.85 4.85
N ALA A 110 -22.66 -9.56 5.96
CA ALA A 110 -22.67 -8.97 7.30
C ALA A 110 -21.38 -8.17 7.59
N GLU A 111 -20.23 -8.67 7.13
CA GLU A 111 -18.94 -8.00 7.31
C GLU A 111 -18.79 -6.79 6.40
N LEU A 112 -19.24 -6.89 5.14
CA LEU A 112 -19.29 -5.77 4.21
C LEU A 112 -20.17 -4.62 4.76
N LYS A 113 -21.36 -4.94 5.26
CA LYS A 113 -22.26 -3.96 5.89
C LYS A 113 -21.64 -3.33 7.14
N LYS A 114 -21.04 -4.15 8.01
CA LYS A 114 -20.33 -3.65 9.20
C LYS A 114 -19.26 -2.65 8.83
N ALA A 115 -18.44 -2.95 7.80
CA ALA A 115 -17.41 -2.03 7.33
C ALA A 115 -17.99 -0.71 6.81
N ILE A 116 -19.07 -0.76 6.00
CA ILE A 116 -19.77 0.43 5.50
C ILE A 116 -20.20 1.32 6.65
N TYR A 117 -20.91 0.76 7.64
CA TYR A 117 -21.41 1.56 8.77
C TYR A 117 -20.29 2.10 9.65
N SER A 118 -19.22 1.34 9.87
CA SER A 118 -18.05 1.83 10.60
C SER A 118 -17.46 3.09 9.94
N VAL A 119 -17.20 3.02 8.61
CA VAL A 119 -16.54 4.15 7.94
C VAL A 119 -17.44 5.38 7.80
N ILE A 120 -18.76 5.20 7.67
CA ILE A 120 -19.72 6.30 7.67
C ILE A 120 -19.75 7.01 9.02
N ASN A 121 -19.62 6.27 10.12
CA ASN A 121 -19.55 6.80 11.47
C ASN A 121 -18.20 7.45 11.79
N GLY A 122 -17.25 7.47 10.84
CA GLY A 122 -15.93 8.06 11.00
C GLY A 122 -14.89 7.13 11.63
N GLU A 123 -15.20 5.87 11.80
CA GLU A 123 -14.28 4.84 12.26
C GLU A 123 -13.56 4.20 11.07
N SER A 124 -12.32 3.72 11.27
CA SER A 124 -11.62 2.90 10.27
C SER A 124 -11.99 1.43 10.46
N TYR A 125 -12.08 0.67 9.35
CA TYR A 125 -12.38 -0.75 9.41
C TYR A 125 -11.29 -1.58 8.69
N ILE A 126 -10.55 -2.37 9.42
CA ILE A 126 -9.63 -3.37 8.86
C ILE A 126 -10.15 -4.74 9.28
N GLN A 127 -10.30 -5.65 8.32
CA GLN A 127 -10.75 -7.02 8.62
C GLN A 127 -9.87 -7.63 9.72
N PRO A 128 -10.45 -8.18 10.80
CA PRO A 128 -9.71 -8.59 11.99
C PRO A 128 -8.55 -9.55 11.72
N ASP A 129 -8.71 -10.46 10.76
CA ASP A 129 -7.69 -11.46 10.41
C ASP A 129 -6.40 -10.82 9.83
N LEU A 130 -6.48 -9.60 9.31
CA LEU A 130 -5.35 -8.87 8.72
C LEU A 130 -4.56 -8.05 9.77
N ILE A 131 -5.15 -7.76 10.93
CA ILE A 131 -4.54 -6.88 11.94
C ILE A 131 -3.21 -7.42 12.48
N PRO A 132 -3.07 -8.73 12.82
CA PRO A 132 -1.79 -9.25 13.35
C PRO A 132 -0.63 -9.08 12.36
N GLU A 133 -0.89 -9.37 11.08
CA GLU A 133 0.13 -9.27 10.03
C GLU A 133 0.48 -7.81 9.73
N LEU A 134 -0.52 -6.92 9.69
CA LEU A 134 -0.31 -5.47 9.55
C LEU A 134 0.58 -4.94 10.67
N ASN A 135 0.29 -5.27 11.92
CA ASN A 135 1.08 -4.83 13.07
C ASN A 135 2.53 -5.34 12.99
N ALA A 136 2.73 -6.62 12.65
CA ALA A 136 4.07 -7.19 12.47
C ALA A 136 4.85 -6.45 11.36
N ARG A 137 4.19 -6.11 10.25
CA ARG A 137 4.81 -5.40 9.12
C ARG A 137 5.15 -3.95 9.47
N LEU A 138 4.28 -3.26 10.17
CA LEU A 138 4.52 -1.88 10.63
C LEU A 138 5.69 -1.80 11.60
N VAL A 139 5.81 -2.75 12.55
CA VAL A 139 6.96 -2.83 13.47
C VAL A 139 8.26 -3.04 12.68
N THR A 140 8.30 -4.01 11.77
CA THR A 140 9.49 -4.28 10.94
C THR A 140 9.88 -3.06 10.09
N ARG A 141 8.90 -2.32 9.57
CA ARG A 141 9.16 -1.14 8.75
C ARG A 141 9.72 0.03 9.55
N ASN A 142 9.22 0.24 10.77
CA ASN A 142 9.76 1.24 11.68
C ASN A 142 11.20 0.91 12.08
N ASP A 143 11.51 -0.36 12.41
CA ASP A 143 12.86 -0.82 12.71
C ASP A 143 13.82 -0.56 11.53
N ASN A 144 13.40 -0.89 10.30
CA ASN A 144 14.20 -0.63 9.12
C ASN A 144 14.42 0.88 8.87
N ARG A 145 13.42 1.71 9.13
CA ARG A 145 13.55 3.16 9.01
C ARG A 145 14.56 3.72 10.02
N GLU A 146 14.48 3.30 11.26
CA GLU A 146 15.46 3.67 12.28
C GLU A 146 16.89 3.26 11.89
N LYS A 147 17.06 2.06 11.32
CA LYS A 147 18.34 1.57 10.79
C LYS A 147 18.86 2.43 9.64
N ILE A 148 17.99 2.87 8.73
CA ILE A 148 18.36 3.76 7.62
C ILE A 148 18.75 5.14 8.16
N ASP A 149 17.96 5.70 9.09
CA ASP A 149 18.22 7.00 9.70
C ASP A 149 19.52 7.03 10.52
N ALA A 150 19.97 5.88 11.01
CA ALA A 150 21.26 5.71 11.68
C ALA A 150 22.46 5.74 10.73
N LEU A 151 22.26 5.61 9.42
CA LEU A 151 23.33 5.72 8.43
C LEU A 151 23.72 7.19 8.22
N THR A 152 25.02 7.45 8.16
CA THR A 152 25.51 8.74 7.67
C THR A 152 25.23 8.87 6.17
N ARG A 153 25.21 10.10 5.66
CA ARG A 153 25.03 10.36 4.24
C ARG A 153 26.02 9.56 3.36
N ARG A 154 27.29 9.44 3.78
CA ARG A 154 28.32 8.68 3.08
C ARG A 154 28.07 7.16 3.12
N GLU A 155 27.59 6.65 4.23
CA GLU A 155 27.21 5.24 4.35
C GLU A 155 26.00 4.91 3.48
N LEU A 156 25.02 5.80 3.41
CA LEU A 156 23.87 5.64 2.54
C LEU A 156 24.26 5.62 1.05
N GLU A 157 25.14 6.56 0.63
CA GLU A 157 25.70 6.58 -0.72
C GLU A 157 26.42 5.26 -1.06
N VAL A 158 27.25 4.75 -0.14
CA VAL A 158 27.92 3.44 -0.31
C VAL A 158 26.91 2.30 -0.38
N LEU A 159 25.88 2.28 0.46
CA LEU A 159 24.86 1.23 0.46
C LEU A 159 24.10 1.18 -0.88
N ILE A 160 23.76 2.33 -1.45
CA ILE A 160 23.12 2.44 -2.76
C ILE A 160 24.02 1.84 -3.85
N LEU A 161 25.30 2.19 -3.88
CA LEU A 161 26.25 1.66 -4.87
C LEU A 161 26.51 0.16 -4.70
N VAL A 162 26.51 -0.33 -3.45
CA VAL A 162 26.56 -1.77 -3.15
C VAL A 162 25.34 -2.49 -3.73
N ALA A 163 24.14 -1.93 -3.56
CA ALA A 163 22.90 -2.49 -4.07
C ALA A 163 22.78 -2.42 -5.59
N SER A 164 23.42 -1.43 -6.23
CA SER A 164 23.57 -1.35 -7.69
C SER A 164 24.60 -2.34 -8.26
N GLY A 165 25.19 -3.20 -7.42
CA GLY A 165 26.10 -4.27 -7.85
C GLY A 165 27.58 -3.86 -8.02
N MET A 166 27.97 -2.64 -7.70
CA MET A 166 29.34 -2.13 -7.90
C MET A 166 30.35 -2.80 -6.93
N PHE A 167 31.53 -3.17 -7.41
CA PHE A 167 32.61 -3.66 -6.56
C PHE A 167 33.28 -2.54 -5.77
N ASN A 168 34.00 -2.89 -4.68
CA ASN A 168 34.61 -1.89 -3.80
C ASN A 168 35.58 -0.95 -4.53
N LYS A 169 36.27 -1.44 -5.55
CA LYS A 169 37.16 -0.63 -6.38
C LYS A 169 36.39 0.43 -7.18
N GLU A 170 35.26 0.04 -7.79
CA GLU A 170 34.41 0.94 -8.56
C GLU A 170 33.77 2.00 -7.66
N ILE A 171 33.28 1.60 -6.46
CA ILE A 171 32.76 2.53 -5.45
C ILE A 171 33.86 3.52 -5.00
N ALA A 172 35.09 3.05 -4.82
CA ALA A 172 36.21 3.90 -4.42
C ALA A 172 36.53 4.97 -5.51
N GLU A 173 36.51 4.57 -6.77
CA GLU A 173 36.71 5.47 -7.92
C GLU A 173 35.56 6.48 -8.03
N GLU A 174 34.31 6.04 -7.96
CA GLU A 174 33.11 6.87 -8.04
C GLU A 174 33.05 7.92 -6.92
N MET A 175 33.32 7.49 -5.70
CA MET A 175 33.27 8.36 -4.52
C MET A 175 34.56 9.14 -4.27
N LYS A 176 35.62 8.90 -5.06
CA LYS A 176 36.96 9.49 -4.93
C LYS A 176 37.59 9.28 -3.54
N ILE A 177 37.52 8.06 -3.03
CA ILE A 177 38.07 7.60 -1.75
C ILE A 177 38.89 6.32 -1.94
N SER A 178 39.59 5.86 -0.91
CA SER A 178 40.34 4.61 -1.01
C SER A 178 39.42 3.39 -0.86
N GLU A 179 39.76 2.24 -1.49
CA GLU A 179 39.04 0.97 -1.26
C GLU A 179 38.99 0.58 0.23
N ARG A 180 40.03 0.92 0.99
CA ARG A 180 40.07 0.69 2.45
C ARG A 180 38.98 1.48 3.15
N THR A 181 38.73 2.70 2.71
CA THR A 181 37.65 3.56 3.23
C THR A 181 36.28 2.97 2.90
N VAL A 182 36.10 2.48 1.66
CA VAL A 182 34.86 1.77 1.25
C VAL A 182 34.62 0.54 2.13
N LYS A 183 35.64 -0.30 2.35
CA LYS A 183 35.54 -1.48 3.24
C LYS A 183 35.13 -1.10 4.67
N ASN A 184 35.67 0.02 5.18
CA ASN A 184 35.30 0.50 6.51
C ASN A 184 33.82 0.96 6.55
N HIS A 185 33.36 1.70 5.53
CA HIS A 185 31.95 2.08 5.42
C HIS A 185 31.04 0.87 5.35
N ILE A 186 31.35 -0.13 4.51
CA ILE A 186 30.59 -1.38 4.40
C ILE A 186 30.50 -2.10 5.75
N SER A 187 31.60 -2.22 6.47
CA SER A 187 31.60 -2.85 7.80
C SER A 187 30.75 -2.08 8.81
N SER A 188 30.74 -0.75 8.74
CA SER A 188 29.89 0.08 9.59
C SER A 188 28.42 -0.05 9.21
N ILE A 189 28.10 -0.05 7.91
CA ILE A 189 26.75 -0.26 7.37
C ILE A 189 26.18 -1.57 7.87
N PHE A 190 26.91 -2.70 7.69
CA PHE A 190 26.45 -4.02 8.12
C PHE A 190 26.05 -4.07 9.60
N LYS A 191 26.82 -3.41 10.46
CA LYS A 191 26.50 -3.31 11.89
C LYS A 191 25.25 -2.49 12.16
N LYS A 192 25.08 -1.37 11.44
CA LYS A 192 23.97 -0.43 11.66
C LYS A 192 22.64 -0.98 11.15
N ILE A 193 22.64 -1.66 9.99
CA ILE A 193 21.42 -2.25 9.44
C ILE A 193 21.22 -3.72 9.86
N ASP A 194 22.12 -4.26 10.69
CA ASP A 194 22.04 -5.60 11.25
C ASP A 194 21.97 -6.70 10.18
N VAL A 195 22.99 -6.73 9.30
CA VAL A 195 23.13 -7.74 8.25
C VAL A 195 24.52 -8.39 8.30
N ALA A 196 24.59 -9.64 7.85
CA ALA A 196 25.82 -10.42 7.93
C ALA A 196 26.75 -10.26 6.72
N ASP A 197 26.21 -9.93 5.55
CA ASP A 197 26.96 -9.91 4.30
C ASP A 197 26.44 -8.87 3.29
N ARG A 198 27.18 -8.76 2.18
CA ARG A 198 26.89 -7.83 1.10
C ARG A 198 25.56 -8.10 0.39
N THR A 199 25.21 -9.38 0.23
CA THR A 199 23.96 -9.76 -0.43
C THR A 199 22.78 -9.33 0.40
N GLN A 200 22.82 -9.56 1.72
CA GLN A 200 21.79 -9.11 2.65
C GLN A 200 21.67 -7.59 2.68
N ALA A 201 22.80 -6.86 2.62
CA ALA A 201 22.78 -5.39 2.54
C ALA A 201 22.13 -4.88 1.24
N ALA A 202 22.42 -5.51 0.09
CA ALA A 202 21.77 -5.18 -1.17
C ALA A 202 20.27 -5.46 -1.12
N VAL A 203 19.85 -6.64 -0.62
CA VAL A 203 18.44 -6.98 -0.42
C VAL A 203 17.73 -6.00 0.53
N PHE A 204 18.41 -5.59 1.62
CA PHE A 204 17.89 -4.57 2.54
C PHE A 204 17.62 -3.24 1.80
N ALA A 205 18.57 -2.77 1.00
CA ALA A 205 18.44 -1.52 0.26
C ALA A 205 17.30 -1.57 -0.76
N ILE A 206 17.17 -2.69 -1.50
CA ILE A 206 16.10 -2.92 -2.49
C ILE A 206 14.73 -2.95 -1.79
N LYS A 207 14.57 -3.73 -0.72
CA LYS A 207 13.31 -3.85 0.02
C LYS A 207 12.84 -2.55 0.65
N ASN A 208 13.76 -1.63 0.93
CA ASN A 208 13.45 -0.31 1.48
C ASN A 208 13.43 0.81 0.41
N ASN A 209 13.38 0.45 -0.88
CA ASN A 209 13.31 1.37 -2.02
C ASN A 209 14.43 2.43 -2.05
N LEU A 210 15.63 2.05 -1.61
CA LEU A 210 16.81 2.92 -1.69
C LEU A 210 17.44 2.92 -3.10
N VAL A 211 17.10 1.94 -3.93
CA VAL A 211 17.51 1.78 -5.33
C VAL A 211 16.33 1.32 -6.17
N GLU A 212 16.23 1.82 -7.39
CA GLU A 212 15.32 1.30 -8.43
C GLU A 212 16.07 0.23 -9.24
N ILE A 213 15.40 -0.88 -9.55
CA ILE A 213 15.95 -1.98 -10.36
C ILE A 213 15.36 -1.89 -11.76
#